data_ca5ae3d1b4008ea8663d022a0aee1dee
#
_entry.id   ca5ae3d1b4008ea8663d022a0aee1dee
#
_cell.length_a   1.000
_cell.length_b   1.000
_cell.length_c   1.000
_cell.angle_alpha   90.00
_cell.angle_beta   90.00
_cell.angle_gamma   90.00
#
_symmetry.space_group_name_H-M   'P 1'
#
loop_
_entity.id
_entity.type
_entity.pdbx_description
1 polymer ?
#
loop_
_entity_poly.entity_id
_entity_poly.type
_entity_poly.pdbx_seq_one_letter_code
_entity_poly.pdbx_strand_id
1 'polypeptide(L)'
;MNFQNVGIIGAGAWGTALAINIARGGKNVVLWSFDGEYKQFDGVDTPANLTVVKNPDDIADTDVWLCVTPAAFFKDTLKKFVTVYNNQPIIICTKGADSKTHEFMSEILMDALPQCVDFGVLSGPQFAAEVANGVPTGSTLAGTGRALDAGRAVLNLAHLDETDDVIGAQICGVGKNVMALIAGFLSIKTAGENERAMIFTQCCNEIINIGLAMGANLRTFTGLCGLGDLFLSATSITSRNYAAGVAIANGTTLVGTVEGLFAFDTILNRAEKLGIKTPALTGIKHKMNI
;
A
#
# COMPACT_ATOMS: atom_id res chain seq x y z
N MET A 1 -3.64 -18.40 19.15
CA MET A 1 -4.98 -18.17 18.55
C MET A 1 -5.03 -18.85 17.20
N ASN A 2 -6.19 -19.38 16.81
CA ASN A 2 -6.32 -20.01 15.50
C ASN A 2 -6.99 -18.99 14.55
N PHE A 3 -6.27 -18.50 13.56
CA PHE A 3 -6.77 -17.59 12.53
C PHE A 3 -7.11 -18.42 11.29
N GLN A 4 -8.32 -18.96 11.21
CA GLN A 4 -8.75 -19.82 10.11
C GLN A 4 -9.65 -19.09 9.10
N ASN A 5 -10.47 -18.16 9.58
CA ASN A 5 -11.44 -17.42 8.78
C ASN A 5 -10.96 -15.98 8.57
N VAL A 6 -10.80 -15.57 7.33
CA VAL A 6 -10.19 -14.29 6.96
C VAL A 6 -11.21 -13.42 6.22
N GLY A 7 -11.52 -12.25 6.78
CA GLY A 7 -12.31 -11.22 6.11
C GLY A 7 -11.42 -10.29 5.30
N ILE A 8 -11.71 -10.08 4.03
CA ILE A 8 -11.00 -9.13 3.18
C ILE A 8 -11.96 -8.05 2.71
N ILE A 9 -11.66 -6.79 3.00
CA ILE A 9 -12.49 -5.63 2.67
C ILE A 9 -11.92 -4.95 1.43
N GLY A 10 -12.54 -5.19 0.28
CA GLY A 10 -12.17 -4.64 -1.02
C GLY A 10 -11.71 -5.69 -2.02
N ALA A 11 -12.49 -5.85 -3.10
CA ALA A 11 -12.33 -6.87 -4.15
C ALA A 11 -11.66 -6.35 -5.44
N GLY A 12 -10.85 -5.28 -5.32
CA GLY A 12 -9.99 -4.80 -6.40
C GLY A 12 -8.85 -5.79 -6.71
N ALA A 13 -7.97 -5.43 -7.63
CA ALA A 13 -6.88 -6.32 -8.05
C ALA A 13 -6.04 -6.84 -6.86
N TRP A 14 -5.65 -5.95 -5.93
CA TRP A 14 -4.82 -6.34 -4.79
C TRP A 14 -5.59 -7.21 -3.77
N GLY A 15 -6.83 -6.81 -3.42
CA GLY A 15 -7.65 -7.57 -2.48
C GLY A 15 -7.97 -8.97 -2.99
N THR A 16 -8.32 -9.10 -4.26
CA THR A 16 -8.57 -10.41 -4.89
C THR A 16 -7.30 -11.26 -4.94
N ALA A 17 -6.14 -10.67 -5.28
CA ALA A 17 -4.87 -11.40 -5.31
C ALA A 17 -4.50 -11.95 -3.92
N LEU A 18 -4.67 -11.15 -2.85
CA LEU A 18 -4.49 -11.60 -1.47
C LEU A 18 -5.50 -12.70 -1.10
N ALA A 19 -6.77 -12.54 -1.48
CA ALA A 19 -7.81 -13.52 -1.20
C ALA A 19 -7.47 -14.89 -1.80
N ILE A 20 -7.04 -14.92 -3.06
CA ILE A 20 -6.62 -16.16 -3.75
C ILE A 20 -5.38 -16.75 -3.06
N ASN A 21 -4.38 -15.92 -2.75
CA ASN A 21 -3.14 -16.35 -2.11
C ASN A 21 -3.40 -16.97 -0.73
N ILE A 22 -4.20 -16.31 0.11
CA ILE A 22 -4.56 -16.76 1.45
C ILE A 22 -5.42 -18.04 1.41
N ALA A 23 -6.37 -18.10 0.49
CA ALA A 23 -7.20 -19.30 0.29
C ALA A 23 -6.37 -20.50 -0.16
N ARG A 24 -5.39 -20.33 -1.05
CA ARG A 24 -4.42 -21.38 -1.43
C ARG A 24 -3.55 -21.82 -0.27
N GLY A 25 -3.33 -20.95 0.72
CA GLY A 25 -2.70 -21.30 2.01
C GLY A 25 -3.60 -22.09 2.97
N GLY A 26 -4.81 -22.49 2.52
CA GLY A 26 -5.74 -23.33 3.28
C GLY A 26 -6.65 -22.58 4.26
N LYS A 27 -6.76 -21.26 4.15
CA LYS A 27 -7.67 -20.44 4.98
C LYS A 27 -9.01 -20.27 4.30
N ASN A 28 -10.10 -20.16 5.08
CA ASN A 28 -11.40 -19.75 4.57
C ASN A 28 -11.41 -18.24 4.37
N VAL A 29 -11.73 -17.79 3.17
CA VAL A 29 -11.69 -16.36 2.85
C VAL A 29 -13.08 -15.85 2.49
N VAL A 30 -13.51 -14.79 3.17
CA VAL A 30 -14.70 -14.01 2.85
C VAL A 30 -14.25 -12.66 2.28
N LEU A 31 -14.44 -12.46 0.99
CA LEU A 31 -14.05 -11.26 0.25
C LEU A 31 -15.25 -10.34 0.09
N TRP A 32 -15.25 -9.22 0.81
CA TRP A 32 -16.28 -8.22 0.65
C TRP A 32 -16.04 -7.34 -0.58
N SER A 33 -17.06 -7.24 -1.41
CA SER A 33 -17.12 -6.40 -2.61
C SER A 33 -18.30 -5.47 -2.54
N PHE A 34 -18.07 -4.19 -2.88
CA PHE A 34 -19.13 -3.16 -2.87
C PHE A 34 -20.28 -3.47 -3.84
N ASP A 35 -19.96 -3.99 -5.02
CA ASP A 35 -20.90 -4.31 -6.10
C ASP A 35 -21.14 -5.82 -6.27
N GLY A 36 -20.39 -6.67 -5.57
CA GLY A 36 -20.42 -8.13 -5.70
C GLY A 36 -19.47 -8.66 -6.76
N GLU A 37 -18.78 -7.78 -7.46
CA GLU A 37 -17.79 -8.17 -8.46
C GLU A 37 -16.38 -8.23 -7.84
N TYR A 38 -15.49 -9.00 -8.43
CA TYR A 38 -14.09 -9.07 -8.02
C TYR A 38 -13.19 -9.21 -9.24
N LYS A 39 -11.90 -8.85 -9.08
CA LYS A 39 -10.96 -8.87 -10.19
C LYS A 39 -10.65 -10.30 -10.63
N GLN A 40 -10.95 -10.64 -11.88
CA GLN A 40 -10.50 -11.88 -12.50
C GLN A 40 -9.05 -11.72 -12.99
N PHE A 41 -8.28 -12.81 -12.87
CA PHE A 41 -6.92 -12.91 -13.41
C PHE A 41 -6.87 -14.05 -14.42
N ASP A 42 -6.30 -13.79 -15.59
CA ASP A 42 -6.22 -14.77 -16.67
C ASP A 42 -5.45 -16.04 -16.23
N GLY A 43 -6.06 -17.19 -16.43
CA GLY A 43 -5.49 -18.48 -16.06
C GLY A 43 -5.44 -18.78 -14.56
N VAL A 44 -6.13 -17.98 -13.73
CA VAL A 44 -6.17 -18.17 -12.26
C VAL A 44 -7.57 -18.61 -11.83
N ASP A 45 -7.69 -19.83 -11.35
CA ASP A 45 -8.94 -20.34 -10.79
C ASP A 45 -9.22 -19.75 -9.41
N THR A 46 -10.49 -19.48 -9.14
CA THR A 46 -10.95 -19.05 -7.81
C THR A 46 -10.99 -20.26 -6.88
N PRO A 47 -10.26 -20.24 -5.75
CA PRO A 47 -10.29 -21.35 -4.79
C PRO A 47 -11.70 -21.60 -4.22
N ALA A 48 -12.06 -22.85 -3.97
CA ALA A 48 -13.38 -23.22 -3.45
C ALA A 48 -13.67 -22.70 -2.02
N ASN A 49 -12.61 -22.37 -1.26
CA ASN A 49 -12.67 -21.81 0.08
C ASN A 49 -12.61 -20.26 0.08
N LEU A 50 -12.88 -19.61 -1.06
CA LEU A 50 -13.04 -18.17 -1.21
C LEU A 50 -14.50 -17.87 -1.58
N THR A 51 -15.18 -17.08 -0.74
CA THR A 51 -16.56 -16.62 -0.96
C THR A 51 -16.59 -15.11 -1.13
N VAL A 52 -17.32 -14.62 -2.14
CA VAL A 52 -17.51 -13.18 -2.37
C VAL A 52 -18.86 -12.75 -1.81
N VAL A 53 -18.88 -11.67 -1.03
CA VAL A 53 -20.06 -11.16 -0.34
C VAL A 53 -20.24 -9.66 -0.55
N LYS A 54 -21.47 -9.16 -0.34
CA LYS A 54 -21.82 -7.73 -0.43
C LYS A 54 -22.20 -7.11 0.91
N ASN A 55 -22.73 -7.94 1.83
CA ASN A 55 -23.15 -7.43 3.13
C ASN A 55 -21.94 -7.38 4.09
N PRO A 56 -21.67 -6.25 4.75
CA PRO A 56 -20.67 -6.16 5.81
C PRO A 56 -20.85 -7.19 6.94
N ASP A 57 -22.07 -7.57 7.26
CA ASP A 57 -22.35 -8.56 8.31
C ASP A 57 -21.74 -9.94 8.01
N ASP A 58 -21.57 -10.28 6.73
CA ASP A 58 -21.04 -11.58 6.33
C ASP A 58 -19.56 -11.81 6.71
N ILE A 59 -18.81 -10.74 7.07
CA ILE A 59 -17.43 -10.85 7.54
C ILE A 59 -17.28 -10.67 9.06
N ALA A 60 -18.38 -10.42 9.78
CA ALA A 60 -18.35 -10.11 11.21
C ALA A 60 -17.69 -11.21 12.06
N ASP A 61 -17.93 -12.48 11.71
CA ASP A 61 -17.43 -13.65 12.44
C ASP A 61 -16.06 -14.16 11.96
N THR A 62 -15.35 -13.39 11.15
CA THR A 62 -13.98 -13.75 10.74
C THR A 62 -12.95 -13.41 11.81
N ASP A 63 -11.83 -14.14 11.83
CA ASP A 63 -10.81 -14.05 12.89
C ASP A 63 -9.88 -12.84 12.73
N VAL A 64 -9.74 -12.33 11.50
CA VAL A 64 -8.89 -11.19 11.12
C VAL A 64 -9.46 -10.46 9.91
N TRP A 65 -9.29 -9.15 9.86
CA TRP A 65 -9.65 -8.35 8.69
C TRP A 65 -8.42 -7.82 7.96
N LEU A 66 -8.43 -7.92 6.63
CA LEU A 66 -7.50 -7.25 5.73
C LEU A 66 -8.24 -6.11 5.02
N CYS A 67 -7.83 -4.87 5.24
CA CYS A 67 -8.41 -3.71 4.57
C CYS A 67 -7.61 -3.37 3.31
N VAL A 68 -8.24 -3.52 2.13
CA VAL A 68 -7.58 -3.46 0.82
C VAL A 68 -8.29 -2.53 -0.17
N THR A 69 -9.08 -1.60 0.32
CA THR A 69 -9.75 -0.61 -0.51
C THR A 69 -8.78 0.49 -0.98
N PRO A 70 -9.01 1.13 -2.12
CA PRO A 70 -8.22 2.31 -2.50
C PRO A 70 -8.28 3.40 -1.42
N ALA A 71 -7.17 4.14 -1.21
CA ALA A 71 -7.05 5.15 -0.16
C ALA A 71 -8.20 6.17 -0.17
N ALA A 72 -8.62 6.61 -1.36
CA ALA A 72 -9.74 7.56 -1.52
C ALA A 72 -11.09 7.07 -0.97
N PHE A 73 -11.27 5.76 -0.83
CA PHE A 73 -12.52 5.15 -0.34
C PHE A 73 -12.36 4.51 1.04
N PHE A 74 -11.16 4.52 1.62
CA PHE A 74 -10.84 3.79 2.84
C PHE A 74 -11.72 4.23 4.02
N LYS A 75 -11.80 5.54 4.29
CA LYS A 75 -12.60 6.12 5.38
C LYS A 75 -14.08 5.77 5.26
N ASP A 76 -14.66 5.97 4.08
CA ASP A 76 -16.10 5.72 3.87
C ASP A 76 -16.43 4.24 3.82
N THR A 77 -15.48 3.40 3.42
CA THR A 77 -15.64 1.95 3.52
C THR A 77 -15.61 1.51 4.98
N LEU A 78 -14.63 1.92 5.79
CA LEU A 78 -14.56 1.56 7.20
C LEU A 78 -15.83 1.89 7.98
N LYS A 79 -16.47 3.02 7.70
CA LYS A 79 -17.74 3.41 8.34
C LYS A 79 -18.84 2.35 8.21
N LYS A 80 -18.83 1.56 7.12
CA LYS A 80 -19.81 0.49 6.89
C LYS A 80 -19.60 -0.71 7.82
N PHE A 81 -18.40 -0.84 8.39
CA PHE A 81 -17.98 -1.96 9.21
C PHE A 81 -17.93 -1.65 10.71
N VAL A 82 -18.14 -0.39 11.11
CA VAL A 82 -18.09 0.04 12.51
C VAL A 82 -19.05 -0.76 13.40
N THR A 83 -20.27 -1.03 12.90
CA THR A 83 -21.32 -1.74 13.66
C THR A 83 -21.10 -3.24 13.76
N VAL A 84 -20.32 -3.81 12.86
CA VAL A 84 -20.07 -5.26 12.79
C VAL A 84 -18.65 -5.63 13.28
N TYR A 85 -17.83 -4.63 13.62
CA TYR A 85 -16.49 -4.84 14.16
C TYR A 85 -16.56 -5.40 15.59
N ASN A 86 -15.89 -6.53 15.81
CA ASN A 86 -15.89 -7.25 17.07
C ASN A 86 -14.45 -7.56 17.56
N ASN A 87 -13.60 -6.54 17.60
CA ASN A 87 -12.21 -6.61 18.07
C ASN A 87 -11.29 -7.61 17.32
N GLN A 88 -11.59 -7.93 16.07
CA GLN A 88 -10.65 -8.63 15.20
C GLN A 88 -9.38 -7.78 14.99
N PRO A 89 -8.18 -8.36 14.92
CA PRO A 89 -7.02 -7.65 14.45
C PRO A 89 -7.23 -7.20 12.99
N ILE A 90 -6.76 -6.01 12.66
CA ILE A 90 -6.90 -5.43 11.32
C ILE A 90 -5.53 -5.29 10.67
N ILE A 91 -5.37 -5.78 9.45
CA ILE A 91 -4.18 -5.58 8.62
C ILE A 91 -4.54 -4.61 7.50
N ILE A 92 -3.94 -3.44 7.53
CA ILE A 92 -4.06 -2.42 6.49
C ILE A 92 -3.16 -2.81 5.33
N CYS A 93 -3.74 -3.14 4.18
CA CYS A 93 -3.04 -3.46 2.94
C CYS A 93 -3.16 -2.33 1.91
N THR A 94 -3.92 -1.29 2.24
CA THR A 94 -4.08 -0.07 1.45
C THR A 94 -2.81 0.76 1.52
N LYS A 95 -2.20 1.00 0.37
CA LYS A 95 -1.04 1.90 0.25
C LYS A 95 -1.54 3.30 -0.13
N GLY A 96 -1.01 4.33 0.54
CA GLY A 96 -1.40 5.70 0.24
C GLY A 96 -1.79 6.51 1.48
N ALA A 97 -2.37 7.67 1.22
CA ALA A 97 -2.94 8.58 2.21
C ALA A 97 -4.22 9.19 1.65
N ASP A 98 -5.05 9.75 2.51
CA ASP A 98 -6.22 10.52 2.07
C ASP A 98 -5.77 11.76 1.29
N SER A 99 -6.34 11.98 0.12
CA SER A 99 -5.93 13.06 -0.78
C SER A 99 -6.32 14.46 -0.30
N LYS A 100 -7.23 14.57 0.67
CA LYS A 100 -7.74 15.84 1.20
C LYS A 100 -7.12 16.19 2.54
N THR A 101 -7.05 15.20 3.45
CA THR A 101 -6.56 15.41 4.82
C THR A 101 -5.07 15.10 4.97
N HIS A 102 -4.49 14.35 4.01
CA HIS A 102 -3.13 13.82 4.04
C HIS A 102 -2.88 12.85 5.21
N GLU A 103 -3.96 12.30 5.78
CA GLU A 103 -3.89 11.29 6.82
C GLU A 103 -3.45 9.94 6.25
N PHE A 104 -2.61 9.24 7.00
CA PHE A 104 -2.29 7.85 6.70
C PHE A 104 -3.45 6.94 7.07
N MET A 105 -3.47 5.76 6.47
CA MET A 105 -4.57 4.81 6.68
C MET A 105 -4.70 4.37 8.14
N SER A 106 -3.60 4.30 8.92
CA SER A 106 -3.67 4.01 10.34
C SER A 106 -4.29 5.14 11.15
N GLU A 107 -4.05 6.40 10.79
CA GLU A 107 -4.66 7.56 11.43
C GLU A 107 -6.19 7.53 11.22
N ILE A 108 -6.62 7.24 9.98
CA ILE A 108 -8.03 7.09 9.62
C ILE A 108 -8.66 5.88 10.34
N LEU A 109 -7.94 4.76 10.46
CA LEU A 109 -8.42 3.58 11.18
C LEU A 109 -8.66 3.89 12.65
N MET A 110 -7.71 4.54 13.32
CA MET A 110 -7.81 4.90 14.74
C MET A 110 -8.93 5.91 15.00
N ASP A 111 -9.21 6.82 14.05
CA ASP A 111 -10.33 7.75 14.14
C ASP A 111 -11.69 7.03 13.98
N ALA A 112 -11.79 6.13 13.00
CA ALA A 112 -13.03 5.43 12.68
C ALA A 112 -13.36 4.28 13.63
N LEU A 113 -12.35 3.59 14.15
CA LEU A 113 -12.44 2.43 15.04
C LEU A 113 -11.49 2.57 16.23
N PRO A 114 -11.73 3.52 17.15
CA PRO A 114 -10.82 3.80 18.29
C PRO A 114 -10.66 2.61 19.23
N GLN A 115 -11.58 1.64 19.20
CA GLN A 115 -11.48 0.39 19.94
C GLN A 115 -10.53 -0.64 19.29
N CYS A 116 -10.08 -0.41 18.05
CA CYS A 116 -9.13 -1.29 17.37
C CYS A 116 -7.71 -1.02 17.89
N VAL A 117 -7.27 -1.82 18.84
CA VAL A 117 -5.94 -1.71 19.46
C VAL A 117 -4.90 -2.59 18.75
N ASP A 118 -5.35 -3.64 18.07
CA ASP A 118 -4.51 -4.60 17.35
C ASP A 118 -4.59 -4.36 15.83
N PHE A 119 -3.71 -3.55 15.29
CA PHE A 119 -3.62 -3.38 13.85
C PHE A 119 -2.18 -3.46 13.35
N GLY A 120 -2.04 -3.75 12.07
CA GLY A 120 -0.78 -3.76 11.36
C GLY A 120 -0.91 -3.19 9.94
N VAL A 121 0.21 -2.95 9.29
CA VAL A 121 0.31 -2.48 7.91
C VAL A 121 1.13 -3.48 7.10
N LEU A 122 0.58 -4.00 6.02
CA LEU A 122 1.26 -4.87 5.06
C LEU A 122 1.76 -4.03 3.88
N SER A 123 3.06 -4.03 3.66
CA SER A 123 3.68 -3.33 2.54
C SER A 123 4.89 -4.12 2.01
N GLY A 124 5.11 -4.10 0.69
CA GLY A 124 6.24 -4.82 0.09
C GLY A 124 6.15 -4.86 -1.44
N PRO A 125 7.16 -5.46 -2.10
CA PRO A 125 7.28 -5.52 -3.56
C PRO A 125 6.31 -6.54 -4.14
N GLN A 126 5.10 -6.11 -4.50
CA GLN A 126 4.03 -7.00 -4.94
C GLN A 126 3.22 -6.41 -6.08
N PHE A 127 3.24 -7.07 -7.23
CA PHE A 127 2.25 -6.88 -8.27
C PHE A 127 1.11 -7.90 -8.10
N ALA A 128 -0.13 -7.41 -8.09
CA ALA A 128 -1.30 -8.22 -7.81
C ALA A 128 -1.42 -9.46 -8.74
N ALA A 129 -1.14 -9.28 -10.04
CA ALA A 129 -1.20 -10.38 -10.99
C ALA A 129 -0.18 -11.49 -10.69
N GLU A 130 1.03 -11.13 -10.26
CA GLU A 130 2.06 -12.12 -9.90
C GLU A 130 1.69 -12.88 -8.64
N VAL A 131 1.17 -12.18 -7.62
CA VAL A 131 0.69 -12.82 -6.39
C VAL A 131 -0.47 -13.77 -6.66
N ALA A 132 -1.45 -13.36 -7.49
CA ALA A 132 -2.57 -14.21 -7.89
C ALA A 132 -2.11 -15.45 -8.67
N ASN A 133 -1.04 -15.34 -9.46
CA ASN A 133 -0.42 -16.46 -10.18
C ASN A 133 0.52 -17.33 -9.31
N GLY A 134 0.70 -17.00 -8.04
CA GLY A 134 1.54 -17.78 -7.13
C GLY A 134 3.06 -17.54 -7.30
N VAL A 135 3.46 -16.46 -7.94
CA VAL A 135 4.88 -16.08 -8.02
C VAL A 135 5.39 -15.77 -6.62
N PRO A 136 6.55 -16.34 -6.21
CA PRO A 136 7.10 -16.07 -4.89
C PRO A 136 7.31 -14.60 -4.64
N THR A 137 6.83 -14.11 -3.51
CA THR A 137 6.96 -12.71 -3.11
C THR A 137 7.18 -12.57 -1.61
N GLY A 138 7.68 -11.41 -1.19
CA GLY A 138 7.86 -11.07 0.20
C GLY A 138 7.19 -9.76 0.58
N SER A 139 6.95 -9.56 1.86
CA SER A 139 6.41 -8.31 2.42
C SER A 139 6.99 -8.02 3.78
N THR A 140 6.80 -6.78 4.22
CA THR A 140 6.94 -6.38 5.61
C THR A 140 5.55 -6.23 6.21
N LEU A 141 5.33 -6.85 7.37
CA LEU A 141 4.18 -6.61 8.24
C LEU A 141 4.65 -5.75 9.41
N ALA A 142 4.18 -4.52 9.45
CA ALA A 142 4.47 -3.58 10.53
C ALA A 142 3.28 -3.52 11.50
N GLY A 143 3.51 -3.78 12.79
CA GLY A 143 2.43 -3.77 13.78
C GLY A 143 2.86 -4.36 15.10
N THR A 144 1.90 -4.65 15.98
CA THR A 144 2.17 -5.28 17.28
C THR A 144 1.10 -6.32 17.62
N GLY A 145 1.39 -7.15 18.64
CA GLY A 145 0.41 -8.05 19.25
C GLY A 145 -0.29 -8.98 18.28
N ARG A 146 -1.61 -9.04 18.38
CA ARG A 146 -2.46 -9.96 17.60
C ARG A 146 -2.41 -9.71 16.08
N ALA A 147 -2.09 -8.49 15.63
CA ALA A 147 -1.99 -8.21 14.20
C ALA A 147 -0.81 -8.92 13.55
N LEU A 148 0.35 -8.98 14.22
CA LEU A 148 1.51 -9.77 13.77
C LEU A 148 1.20 -11.27 13.78
N ASP A 149 0.59 -11.77 14.87
CA ASP A 149 0.20 -13.18 14.98
C ASP A 149 -0.78 -13.59 13.87
N ALA A 150 -1.78 -12.74 13.58
CA ALA A 150 -2.74 -12.95 12.52
C ALA A 150 -2.07 -12.97 11.15
N GLY A 151 -1.26 -11.95 10.84
CA GLY A 151 -0.56 -11.88 9.56
C GLY A 151 0.35 -13.08 9.31
N ARG A 152 1.13 -13.48 10.32
CA ARG A 152 1.99 -14.68 10.26
C ARG A 152 1.17 -15.96 10.01
N ALA A 153 -0.03 -16.05 10.57
CA ALA A 153 -0.90 -17.21 10.44
C ALA A 153 -1.64 -17.30 9.10
N VAL A 154 -1.94 -16.16 8.46
CA VAL A 154 -2.82 -16.15 7.28
C VAL A 154 -2.12 -15.81 5.98
N LEU A 155 -1.04 -15.01 5.99
CA LEU A 155 -0.34 -14.61 4.78
C LEU A 155 0.50 -15.76 4.23
N ASN A 156 0.18 -16.21 3.02
CA ASN A 156 0.91 -17.27 2.32
C ASN A 156 1.99 -16.66 1.41
N LEU A 157 3.01 -16.06 2.02
CA LEU A 157 4.12 -15.39 1.34
C LEU A 157 5.40 -16.20 1.44
N ALA A 158 6.28 -16.08 0.44
CA ALA A 158 7.59 -16.73 0.45
C ALA A 158 8.51 -16.15 1.55
N HIS A 159 8.32 -14.87 1.89
CA HIS A 159 9.06 -14.20 2.96
C HIS A 159 8.20 -13.12 3.62
N LEU A 160 8.25 -13.03 4.95
CA LEU A 160 7.57 -12.01 5.73
C LEU A 160 8.54 -11.42 6.75
N ASP A 161 8.95 -10.17 6.54
CA ASP A 161 9.65 -9.39 7.55
C ASP A 161 8.62 -8.81 8.55
N GLU A 162 9.01 -8.72 9.81
CA GLU A 162 8.17 -8.13 10.86
C GLU A 162 8.88 -6.93 11.50
N THR A 163 8.11 -5.91 11.86
CA THR A 163 8.59 -4.72 12.57
C THR A 163 7.45 -4.08 13.37
N ASP A 164 7.75 -3.27 14.36
CA ASP A 164 6.80 -2.41 15.06
C ASP A 164 6.67 -1.01 14.40
N ASP A 165 7.47 -0.73 13.38
CA ASP A 165 7.51 0.58 12.70
C ASP A 165 6.38 0.77 11.68
N VAL A 166 5.16 0.98 12.17
CA VAL A 166 3.97 1.27 11.35
C VAL A 166 4.14 2.53 10.52
N ILE A 167 4.78 3.56 11.09
CA ILE A 167 5.02 4.85 10.40
C ILE A 167 5.95 4.62 9.21
N GLY A 168 7.07 3.93 9.42
CA GLY A 168 8.02 3.62 8.35
C GLY A 168 7.40 2.82 7.22
N ALA A 169 6.60 1.79 7.53
CA ALA A 169 5.93 0.99 6.50
C ALA A 169 4.95 1.83 5.65
N GLN A 170 4.23 2.76 6.27
CA GLN A 170 3.29 3.63 5.56
C GLN A 170 3.99 4.69 4.71
N ILE A 171 5.00 5.37 5.26
CA ILE A 171 5.74 6.37 4.49
C ILE A 171 6.51 5.75 3.33
N CYS A 172 7.02 4.53 3.48
CA CYS A 172 7.60 3.76 2.38
C CYS A 172 6.54 3.50 1.29
N GLY A 173 5.34 3.05 1.67
CA GLY A 173 4.25 2.78 0.73
C GLY A 173 3.74 4.00 -0.01
N VAL A 174 3.71 5.18 0.63
CA VAL A 174 3.37 6.47 0.00
C VAL A 174 4.54 6.98 -0.85
N GLY A 175 5.73 7.02 -0.28
CA GLY A 175 6.94 7.58 -0.90
C GLY A 175 7.36 6.83 -2.15
N LYS A 176 7.22 5.50 -2.19
CA LYS A 176 7.56 4.72 -3.39
C LYS A 176 6.72 5.10 -4.61
N ASN A 177 5.45 5.52 -4.42
CA ASN A 177 4.59 5.97 -5.51
C ASN A 177 5.08 7.29 -6.10
N VAL A 178 5.53 8.21 -5.23
CA VAL A 178 6.19 9.46 -5.64
C VAL A 178 7.47 9.16 -6.40
N MET A 179 8.31 8.29 -5.85
CA MET A 179 9.60 7.95 -6.46
C MET A 179 9.46 7.21 -7.78
N ALA A 180 8.45 6.35 -7.94
CA ALA A 180 8.16 5.70 -9.23
C ALA A 180 7.72 6.73 -10.29
N LEU A 181 6.89 7.70 -9.91
CA LEU A 181 6.50 8.81 -10.78
C LEU A 181 7.73 9.63 -11.22
N ILE A 182 8.59 10.00 -10.26
CA ILE A 182 9.85 10.71 -10.51
C ILE A 182 10.77 9.89 -11.43
N ALA A 183 10.94 8.59 -11.16
CA ALA A 183 11.79 7.72 -11.97
C ALA A 183 11.36 7.68 -13.44
N GLY A 184 10.05 7.54 -13.67
CA GLY A 184 9.48 7.59 -15.02
C GLY A 184 9.73 8.93 -15.72
N PHE A 185 9.53 10.05 -15.02
CA PHE A 185 9.81 11.38 -15.56
C PHE A 185 11.30 11.58 -15.89
N LEU A 186 12.17 11.23 -14.97
CA LEU A 186 13.62 11.37 -15.14
C LEU A 186 14.18 10.45 -16.22
N SER A 187 13.54 9.33 -16.51
CA SER A 187 13.99 8.44 -17.61
C SER A 187 13.97 9.11 -18.99
N ILE A 188 13.19 10.20 -19.13
CA ILE A 188 13.01 10.97 -20.38
C ILE A 188 13.67 12.35 -20.30
N LYS A 189 13.65 13.01 -19.12
CA LYS A 189 13.98 14.45 -18.99
C LYS A 189 15.35 14.76 -18.40
N THR A 190 16.23 13.78 -18.21
CA THR A 190 17.62 14.02 -17.78
C THR A 190 18.60 13.97 -18.95
N ALA A 191 19.71 14.69 -18.80
CA ALA A 191 20.79 14.69 -19.78
C ALA A 191 21.56 13.35 -19.84
N GLY A 192 21.47 12.56 -18.75
CA GLY A 192 22.14 11.27 -18.66
C GLY A 192 21.84 10.51 -17.38
N GLU A 193 22.42 9.32 -17.27
CA GLU A 193 22.17 8.41 -16.16
C GLU A 193 22.73 8.92 -14.82
N ASN A 194 23.86 9.64 -14.84
CA ASN A 194 24.45 10.22 -13.64
C ASN A 194 23.53 11.29 -13.03
N GLU A 195 22.96 12.17 -13.85
CA GLU A 195 22.02 13.19 -13.41
C GLU A 195 20.74 12.54 -12.86
N ARG A 196 20.22 11.52 -13.56
CA ARG A 196 19.07 10.75 -13.12
C ARG A 196 19.29 10.15 -11.73
N ALA A 197 20.41 9.44 -11.54
CA ALA A 197 20.76 8.82 -10.28
C ALA A 197 20.92 9.85 -9.14
N MET A 198 21.56 10.98 -9.42
CA MET A 198 21.75 12.06 -8.44
C MET A 198 20.41 12.62 -7.97
N ILE A 199 19.54 13.06 -8.91
CA ILE A 199 18.24 13.65 -8.56
C ILE A 199 17.36 12.63 -7.82
N PHE A 200 17.30 11.39 -8.31
CA PHE A 200 16.53 10.32 -7.69
C PHE A 200 16.98 10.10 -6.24
N THR A 201 18.29 10.01 -6.00
CA THR A 201 18.84 9.82 -4.64
C THR A 201 18.51 10.99 -3.72
N GLN A 202 18.61 12.24 -4.21
CA GLN A 202 18.26 13.42 -3.42
C GLN A 202 16.78 13.39 -3.00
N CYS A 203 15.87 13.07 -3.91
CA CYS A 203 14.44 12.94 -3.60
C CYS A 203 14.17 11.80 -2.59
N CYS A 204 14.83 10.63 -2.75
CA CYS A 204 14.74 9.55 -1.78
C CYS A 204 15.16 9.98 -0.37
N ASN A 205 16.31 10.66 -0.26
CA ASN A 205 16.83 11.14 1.02
C ASN A 205 15.88 12.11 1.70
N GLU A 206 15.22 12.99 0.95
CA GLU A 206 14.23 13.90 1.52
C GLU A 206 13.03 13.14 2.09
N ILE A 207 12.51 12.12 1.37
CA ILE A 207 11.43 11.26 1.87
C ILE A 207 11.86 10.49 3.13
N ILE A 208 13.07 9.94 3.14
CA ILE A 208 13.64 9.26 4.31
C ILE A 208 13.71 10.22 5.51
N ASN A 209 14.24 11.44 5.31
CA ASN A 209 14.35 12.44 6.37
C ASN A 209 12.97 12.83 6.95
N ILE A 210 11.95 12.96 6.10
CA ILE A 210 10.58 13.20 6.55
C ILE A 210 10.09 12.02 7.42
N GLY A 211 10.30 10.79 6.97
CA GLY A 211 9.88 9.61 7.74
C GLY A 211 10.62 9.49 9.08
N LEU A 212 11.93 9.74 9.10
CA LEU A 212 12.71 9.75 10.36
C LEU A 212 12.21 10.80 11.33
N ALA A 213 11.86 11.99 10.85
CA ALA A 213 11.28 13.05 11.69
C ALA A 213 9.86 12.72 12.19
N MET A 214 9.13 11.84 11.49
CA MET A 214 7.86 11.27 11.94
C MET A 214 8.04 10.15 12.95
N GLY A 215 9.26 9.69 13.22
CA GLY A 215 9.57 8.59 14.14
C GLY A 215 9.77 7.22 13.47
N ALA A 216 9.87 7.17 12.14
CA ALA A 216 10.19 5.93 11.43
C ALA A 216 11.64 5.48 11.70
N ASN A 217 11.89 4.18 11.55
CA ASN A 217 13.21 3.59 11.67
C ASN A 217 13.89 3.53 10.28
N LEU A 218 15.15 3.96 10.20
CA LEU A 218 15.93 3.89 8.96
C LEU A 218 15.99 2.46 8.38
N ARG A 219 16.01 1.44 9.23
CA ARG A 219 16.04 0.03 8.81
C ARG A 219 14.81 -0.35 7.98
N THR A 220 13.65 0.23 8.25
CA THR A 220 12.42 -0.02 7.50
C THR A 220 12.55 0.43 6.03
N PHE A 221 13.25 1.54 5.79
CA PHE A 221 13.49 2.04 4.42
C PHE A 221 14.41 1.13 3.59
N THR A 222 15.26 0.34 4.23
CA THR A 222 16.17 -0.61 3.55
C THR A 222 15.60 -2.02 3.43
N GLY A 223 14.42 -2.27 4.02
CA GLY A 223 13.71 -3.54 3.97
C GLY A 223 12.82 -3.72 2.73
N LEU A 224 11.99 -4.77 2.76
CA LEU A 224 11.09 -5.11 1.65
C LEU A 224 10.06 -4.01 1.35
N CYS A 225 9.45 -3.39 2.38
CA CYS A 225 8.47 -2.32 2.17
C CYS A 225 9.11 -1.00 1.70
N GLY A 226 10.39 -0.79 1.93
CA GLY A 226 11.17 0.37 1.49
C GLY A 226 11.88 0.09 0.17
N LEU A 227 13.16 -0.30 0.25
CA LEU A 227 14.02 -0.53 -0.92
C LEU A 227 13.44 -1.55 -1.90
N GLY A 228 12.85 -2.64 -1.41
CA GLY A 228 12.28 -3.69 -2.27
C GLY A 228 11.11 -3.18 -3.12
N ASP A 229 10.11 -2.53 -2.49
CA ASP A 229 8.94 -2.01 -3.21
C ASP A 229 9.29 -0.78 -4.08
N LEU A 230 10.28 0.01 -3.64
CA LEU A 230 10.82 1.10 -4.44
C LEU A 230 11.50 0.57 -5.72
N PHE A 231 12.39 -0.44 -5.59
CA PHE A 231 13.04 -1.06 -6.73
C PHE A 231 12.03 -1.59 -7.73
N LEU A 232 11.07 -2.40 -7.27
CA LEU A 232 10.01 -2.93 -8.13
C LEU A 232 9.25 -1.83 -8.86
N SER A 233 8.87 -0.77 -8.15
CA SER A 233 7.97 0.27 -8.69
C SER A 233 8.69 1.29 -9.58
N ALA A 234 9.97 1.59 -9.30
CA ALA A 234 10.75 2.61 -10.00
C ALA A 234 11.49 2.07 -11.25
N THR A 235 11.58 0.74 -11.42
CA THR A 235 12.27 0.11 -12.55
C THR A 235 11.34 -0.61 -13.53
N SER A 236 10.05 -0.71 -13.20
CA SER A 236 9.08 -1.46 -14.02
C SER A 236 8.13 -0.54 -14.77
N ILE A 237 8.03 -0.74 -16.08
CA ILE A 237 7.04 -0.06 -16.95
C ILE A 237 5.60 -0.49 -16.64
N THR A 238 5.39 -1.63 -15.95
CA THR A 238 4.08 -2.07 -15.49
C THR A 238 3.60 -1.28 -14.27
N SER A 239 4.49 -0.52 -13.61
CA SER A 239 4.12 0.42 -12.55
C SER A 239 3.34 1.59 -13.14
N ARG A 240 2.07 1.74 -12.74
CA ARG A 240 1.20 2.85 -13.17
C ARG A 240 1.83 4.23 -12.88
N ASN A 241 2.50 4.38 -11.74
CA ASN A 241 3.15 5.63 -11.39
C ASN A 241 4.38 5.90 -12.27
N TYR A 242 5.19 4.88 -12.59
CA TYR A 242 6.31 5.03 -13.52
C TYR A 242 5.80 5.43 -14.92
N ALA A 243 4.81 4.71 -15.45
CA ALA A 243 4.20 5.03 -16.74
C ALA A 243 3.60 6.44 -16.78
N ALA A 244 2.99 6.89 -15.68
CA ALA A 244 2.50 8.27 -15.56
C ALA A 244 3.64 9.30 -15.59
N GLY A 245 4.76 9.04 -14.95
CA GLY A 245 5.96 9.89 -15.01
C GLY A 245 6.48 10.04 -16.45
N VAL A 246 6.54 8.94 -17.20
CA VAL A 246 6.90 8.94 -18.62
C VAL A 246 5.88 9.76 -19.44
N ALA A 247 4.59 9.59 -19.19
CA ALA A 247 3.53 10.33 -19.87
C ALA A 247 3.63 11.85 -19.63
N ILE A 248 3.86 12.27 -18.38
CA ILE A 248 4.08 13.68 -18.01
C ILE A 248 5.30 14.23 -18.76
N ALA A 249 6.41 13.48 -18.78
CA ALA A 249 7.62 13.88 -19.47
C ALA A 249 7.40 14.10 -20.97
N ASN A 250 6.55 13.29 -21.59
CA ASN A 250 6.21 13.38 -23.01
C ASN A 250 5.06 14.35 -23.31
N GLY A 251 4.42 14.94 -22.30
CA GLY A 251 3.24 15.81 -22.48
C GLY A 251 2.01 15.04 -22.99
N THR A 252 1.90 13.75 -22.69
CA THR A 252 0.77 12.90 -23.08
C THR A 252 -0.26 12.76 -21.97
N THR A 253 -1.51 12.39 -22.33
CA THR A 253 -2.62 12.28 -21.39
C THR A 253 -2.39 11.13 -20.39
N LEU A 254 -2.64 11.41 -19.10
CA LEU A 254 -2.63 10.39 -18.06
C LEU A 254 -3.88 9.50 -18.17
N VAL A 255 -3.70 8.20 -17.98
CA VAL A 255 -4.79 7.22 -18.00
C VAL A 255 -5.04 6.68 -16.59
N GLY A 256 -6.28 6.82 -16.13
CA GLY A 256 -6.71 6.31 -14.81
C GLY A 256 -6.20 7.14 -13.63
N THR A 257 -6.40 6.61 -12.43
CA THR A 257 -5.95 7.25 -11.18
C THR A 257 -4.46 7.00 -10.95
N VAL A 258 -3.70 8.08 -10.79
CA VAL A 258 -2.26 8.05 -10.51
C VAL A 258 -2.04 8.40 -9.04
N GLU A 259 -1.84 7.38 -8.20
CA GLU A 259 -1.64 7.55 -6.76
C GLU A 259 -0.41 8.41 -6.43
N GLY A 260 0.63 8.35 -7.26
CA GLY A 260 1.86 9.13 -7.09
C GLY A 260 1.64 10.64 -7.07
N LEU A 261 0.63 11.17 -7.77
CA LEU A 261 0.30 12.60 -7.76
C LEU A 261 -0.22 13.03 -6.38
N PHE A 262 -1.19 12.31 -5.82
CA PHE A 262 -1.74 12.60 -4.48
C PHE A 262 -0.72 12.33 -3.38
N ALA A 263 0.09 11.26 -3.54
CA ALA A 263 1.17 10.94 -2.62
C ALA A 263 2.22 12.06 -2.58
N PHE A 264 2.47 12.73 -3.69
CA PHE A 264 3.43 13.86 -3.76
C PHE A 264 2.98 15.00 -2.84
N ASP A 265 1.71 15.40 -2.94
CA ASP A 265 1.14 16.45 -2.09
C ASP A 265 1.18 16.05 -0.61
N THR A 266 0.89 14.78 -0.31
CA THR A 266 0.97 14.26 1.06
C THR A 266 2.38 14.36 1.63
N ILE A 267 3.41 13.94 0.88
CA ILE A 267 4.81 14.01 1.32
C ILE A 267 5.22 15.46 1.59
N LEU A 268 4.90 16.39 0.68
CA LEU A 268 5.22 17.79 0.86
C LEU A 268 4.47 18.44 2.03
N ASN A 269 3.19 18.10 2.22
CA ASN A 269 2.41 18.57 3.36
C ASN A 269 2.99 18.09 4.71
N ARG A 270 3.42 16.82 4.79
CA ARG A 270 4.08 16.28 5.99
C ARG A 270 5.41 16.99 6.24
N ALA A 271 6.20 17.25 5.20
CA ALA A 271 7.45 18.02 5.31
C ALA A 271 7.21 19.43 5.86
N GLU A 272 6.21 20.13 5.32
CA GLU A 272 5.84 21.49 5.77
C GLU A 272 5.44 21.50 7.24
N LYS A 273 4.56 20.59 7.67
CA LYS A 273 4.13 20.47 9.09
C LYS A 273 5.29 20.19 10.04
N LEU A 274 6.34 19.52 9.56
CA LEU A 274 7.55 19.20 10.33
C LEU A 274 8.65 20.25 10.19
N GLY A 275 8.46 21.29 9.37
CA GLY A 275 9.47 22.31 9.09
C GLY A 275 10.68 21.79 8.30
N ILE A 276 10.53 20.69 7.54
CA ILE A 276 11.61 20.08 6.77
C ILE A 276 11.65 20.68 5.37
N LYS A 277 12.84 21.12 4.95
CA LYS A 277 13.06 21.60 3.58
C LYS A 277 13.19 20.42 2.60
N THR A 278 12.51 20.55 1.46
CA THR A 278 12.49 19.52 0.40
C THR A 278 12.84 20.12 -0.97
N PRO A 279 14.05 20.70 -1.14
CA PRO A 279 14.40 21.39 -2.38
C PRO A 279 14.42 20.47 -3.60
N ALA A 280 14.82 19.20 -3.46
CA ALA A 280 14.83 18.25 -4.57
C ALA A 280 13.40 17.84 -5.00
N LEU A 281 12.53 17.46 -4.04
CA LEU A 281 11.14 17.15 -4.31
C LEU A 281 10.38 18.35 -4.88
N THR A 282 10.54 19.53 -4.27
CA THR A 282 9.90 20.76 -4.76
C THR A 282 10.39 21.12 -6.16
N GLY A 283 11.69 21.03 -6.39
CA GLY A 283 12.30 21.33 -7.69
C GLY A 283 11.82 20.38 -8.79
N ILE A 284 11.74 19.07 -8.51
CA ILE A 284 11.26 18.10 -9.50
C ILE A 284 9.75 18.25 -9.76
N LYS A 285 8.94 18.51 -8.71
CA LYS A 285 7.51 18.79 -8.86
C LYS A 285 7.25 19.95 -9.81
N HIS A 286 8.00 21.04 -9.64
CA HIS A 286 7.93 22.20 -10.52
C HIS A 286 8.32 21.86 -11.96
N LYS A 287 9.40 21.06 -12.17
CA LYS A 287 9.81 20.60 -13.51
C LYS A 287 8.77 19.71 -14.17
N MET A 288 8.01 18.94 -13.40
CA MET A 288 6.92 18.09 -13.89
C MET A 288 5.64 18.89 -14.18
N ASN A 289 5.55 20.12 -13.72
CA ASN A 289 4.37 20.99 -13.82
C ASN A 289 3.09 20.35 -13.23
N ILE A 290 3.21 19.80 -12.02
CA ILE A 290 2.14 19.13 -11.24
C ILE A 290 1.98 19.76 -9.87
#